data_7a8108c7b640584143b32f55f638821b
#
_entry.id   7a8108c7b640584143b32f55f638821b
#
_cell.length_a   1.000
_cell.length_b   1.000
_cell.length_c   1.000
_cell.angle_alpha   90.00
_cell.angle_beta   90.00
_cell.angle_gamma   90.00
#
_symmetry.space_group_name_H-M   'P 1'
#
loop_
_entity.id
_entity.type
_entity.pdbx_description
1 polymer ?
#
loop_
_entity_poly.entity_id
_entity_poly.type
_entity_poly.pdbx_seq_one_letter_code
_entity_poly.pdbx_strand_id
1 'polypeptide(L)'
;MEANPESLTAPMVRDIWALGVNRLSLGVQSFDDEVLSILGRAHDAEAARAAVRAARERFENVSVDLMCGIPGQSEESFAESVREAVALGANHVSVYPLTIEPHTPFDAAIMRGEMLEPDEDAEAAAMEEAQRILEDAGFHRYEVASYARPGFESRHNTAYWTGKPYLGLGRSAVTMTQNAERRMRVQDGQVVDDLNARQMAAEDLMLGMRMARGVSDKQVARAAAVIDGTETGGGTRLAAAAFESEGGSVLAAFDELADLGLVEHADGRWRPTDAGWLCGNELYGRLLDLAP
;
A
#
# COMPACT_ATOMS: atom_id res chain seq x y z
N MET A 1 6.32 -8.73 -12.39
CA MET A 1 5.23 -8.78 -13.38
C MET A 1 3.96 -9.15 -12.63
N GLU A 2 2.80 -8.61 -13.03
CA GLU A 2 1.50 -8.96 -12.49
C GLU A 2 0.75 -9.86 -13.47
N ALA A 3 -0.06 -10.77 -12.96
CA ALA A 3 -0.88 -11.68 -13.74
C ALA A 3 -2.16 -12.07 -12.97
N ASN A 4 -3.19 -12.50 -13.71
CA ASN A 4 -4.37 -13.09 -13.12
C ASN A 4 -4.32 -14.63 -13.31
N PRO A 5 -4.88 -15.41 -12.37
CA PRO A 5 -4.89 -16.88 -12.46
C PRO A 5 -5.42 -17.41 -13.78
N GLU A 6 -6.52 -16.85 -14.30
CA GLU A 6 -7.14 -17.29 -15.55
C GLU A 6 -6.25 -17.10 -16.79
N SER A 7 -5.31 -16.19 -16.75
CA SER A 7 -4.41 -15.91 -17.88
C SER A 7 -3.04 -16.59 -17.75
N LEU A 8 -2.69 -17.13 -16.58
CA LEU A 8 -1.36 -17.68 -16.31
C LEU A 8 -1.31 -19.18 -16.54
N THR A 9 -0.85 -19.57 -17.72
CA THR A 9 -0.63 -20.98 -18.04
C THR A 9 0.81 -21.44 -17.73
N ALA A 10 1.03 -22.74 -17.51
CA ALA A 10 2.38 -23.28 -17.28
C ALA A 10 3.38 -22.99 -18.46
N PRO A 11 2.99 -23.03 -19.75
CA PRO A 11 3.85 -22.51 -20.80
C PRO A 11 4.21 -21.04 -20.65
N MET A 12 3.23 -20.17 -20.35
CA MET A 12 3.47 -18.74 -20.14
C MET A 12 4.43 -18.48 -18.96
N VAL A 13 4.28 -19.22 -17.87
CA VAL A 13 5.19 -19.14 -16.70
C VAL A 13 6.64 -19.39 -17.13
N ARG A 14 6.89 -20.40 -17.98
CA ARG A 14 8.23 -20.69 -18.52
C ARG A 14 8.76 -19.58 -19.42
N ASP A 15 7.91 -19.06 -20.29
CA ASP A 15 8.29 -18.03 -21.27
C ASP A 15 8.66 -16.73 -20.57
N ILE A 16 7.84 -16.24 -19.62
CA ILE A 16 8.13 -15.01 -18.87
C ILE A 16 9.35 -15.18 -17.97
N TRP A 17 9.57 -16.36 -17.38
CA TRP A 17 10.79 -16.65 -16.64
C TRP A 17 12.03 -16.62 -17.55
N ALA A 18 11.96 -17.22 -18.73
CA ALA A 18 13.05 -17.20 -19.72
C ALA A 18 13.37 -15.78 -20.23
N LEU A 19 12.38 -14.87 -20.24
CA LEU A 19 12.55 -13.46 -20.55
C LEU A 19 13.20 -12.65 -19.41
N GLY A 20 13.50 -13.28 -18.27
CA GLY A 20 14.20 -12.63 -17.16
C GLY A 20 13.26 -12.00 -16.11
N VAL A 21 11.95 -12.24 -16.18
CA VAL A 21 11.05 -11.89 -15.07
C VAL A 21 11.47 -12.67 -13.83
N ASN A 22 11.61 -12.00 -12.69
CA ASN A 22 12.09 -12.61 -11.44
C ASN A 22 11.10 -12.51 -10.27
N ARG A 23 9.96 -11.84 -10.46
CA ARG A 23 8.86 -11.72 -9.48
C ARG A 23 7.53 -11.78 -10.21
N LEU A 24 6.60 -12.59 -9.70
CA LEU A 24 5.19 -12.60 -10.11
C LEU A 24 4.30 -12.17 -8.96
N SER A 25 3.33 -11.28 -9.24
CA SER A 25 2.19 -10.97 -8.37
C SER A 25 0.94 -11.55 -9.01
N LEU A 26 0.17 -12.29 -8.25
CA LEU A 26 -1.03 -12.98 -8.72
C LEU A 26 -2.26 -12.40 -8.04
N GLY A 27 -3.15 -11.81 -8.83
CA GLY A 27 -4.43 -11.27 -8.38
C GLY A 27 -5.43 -12.38 -8.08
N VAL A 28 -5.17 -13.16 -7.03
CA VAL A 28 -6.01 -14.30 -6.60
C VAL A 28 -7.31 -13.82 -5.99
N GLN A 29 -7.25 -12.80 -5.14
CA GLN A 29 -8.33 -12.14 -4.39
C GLN A 29 -8.95 -13.01 -3.30
N SER A 30 -9.27 -14.29 -3.57
CA SER A 30 -9.78 -15.27 -2.61
C SER A 30 -9.50 -16.69 -3.09
N PHE A 31 -9.51 -17.65 -2.15
CA PHE A 31 -9.55 -19.08 -2.46
C PHE A 31 -10.93 -19.70 -2.16
N ASP A 32 -11.96 -18.86 -2.09
CA ASP A 32 -13.36 -19.24 -1.91
C ASP A 32 -14.15 -18.91 -3.19
N ASP A 33 -14.81 -19.92 -3.76
CA ASP A 33 -15.52 -19.80 -5.04
C ASP A 33 -16.75 -18.87 -4.94
N GLU A 34 -17.42 -18.80 -3.79
CA GLU A 34 -18.55 -17.90 -3.59
C GLU A 34 -18.07 -16.45 -3.60
N VAL A 35 -16.97 -16.17 -2.90
CA VAL A 35 -16.33 -14.85 -2.86
C VAL A 35 -15.83 -14.44 -4.26
N LEU A 36 -15.17 -15.35 -4.98
CA LEU A 36 -14.72 -15.10 -6.35
C LEU A 36 -15.89 -14.81 -7.30
N SER A 37 -17.00 -15.51 -7.13
CA SER A 37 -18.24 -15.28 -7.90
C SER A 37 -18.84 -13.90 -7.62
N ILE A 38 -18.87 -13.47 -6.35
CA ILE A 38 -19.32 -12.12 -5.96
C ILE A 38 -18.44 -11.05 -6.60
N LEU A 39 -17.13 -11.25 -6.59
CA LEU A 39 -16.15 -10.35 -7.24
C LEU A 39 -16.23 -10.37 -8.78
N GLY A 40 -17.02 -11.29 -9.37
CA GLY A 40 -17.11 -11.44 -10.81
C GLY A 40 -15.80 -11.91 -11.47
N ARG A 41 -14.97 -12.68 -10.71
CA ARG A 41 -13.69 -13.19 -11.24
C ARG A 41 -13.94 -14.30 -12.27
N ALA A 42 -13.07 -14.37 -13.27
CA ALA A 42 -13.16 -15.37 -14.34
C ALA A 42 -12.53 -16.73 -13.96
N HIS A 43 -11.81 -16.78 -12.84
CA HIS A 43 -11.19 -17.99 -12.29
C HIS A 43 -11.91 -18.45 -11.03
N ASP A 44 -11.81 -19.74 -10.75
CA ASP A 44 -12.23 -20.36 -9.50
C ASP A 44 -11.03 -20.60 -8.56
N ALA A 45 -11.30 -21.04 -7.35
CA ALA A 45 -10.28 -21.31 -6.34
C ALA A 45 -9.26 -22.36 -6.79
N GLU A 46 -9.65 -23.38 -7.55
CA GLU A 46 -8.70 -24.40 -8.04
C GLU A 46 -7.79 -23.84 -9.13
N ALA A 47 -8.29 -22.99 -10.02
CA ALA A 47 -7.47 -22.27 -10.99
C ALA A 47 -6.47 -21.34 -10.29
N ALA A 48 -6.90 -20.65 -9.22
CA ALA A 48 -6.01 -19.81 -8.40
C ALA A 48 -4.87 -20.65 -7.77
N ARG A 49 -5.22 -21.79 -7.17
CA ARG A 49 -4.23 -22.73 -6.60
C ARG A 49 -3.25 -23.22 -7.64
N ALA A 50 -3.76 -23.63 -8.81
CA ALA A 50 -2.94 -24.12 -9.92
C ALA A 50 -1.98 -23.04 -10.43
N ALA A 51 -2.43 -21.78 -10.54
CA ALA A 51 -1.60 -20.66 -10.97
C ALA A 51 -0.47 -20.38 -9.98
N VAL A 52 -0.75 -20.36 -8.66
CA VAL A 52 0.27 -20.16 -7.63
C VAL A 52 1.29 -21.31 -7.65
N ARG A 53 0.85 -22.58 -7.73
CA ARG A 53 1.75 -23.74 -7.84
C ARG A 53 2.63 -23.65 -9.09
N ALA A 54 2.06 -23.34 -10.25
CA ALA A 54 2.82 -23.20 -11.50
C ALA A 54 3.85 -22.07 -11.41
N ALA A 55 3.49 -20.93 -10.80
CA ALA A 55 4.42 -19.83 -10.54
C ALA A 55 5.59 -20.30 -9.65
N ARG A 56 5.29 -21.01 -8.55
CA ARG A 56 6.30 -21.49 -7.59
C ARG A 56 7.28 -22.53 -8.18
N GLU A 57 6.93 -23.21 -9.26
CA GLU A 57 7.86 -24.11 -9.94
C GLU A 57 9.07 -23.39 -10.55
N ARG A 58 8.96 -22.12 -10.88
CA ARG A 58 9.96 -21.33 -11.60
C ARG A 58 10.41 -20.08 -10.88
N PHE A 59 9.52 -19.45 -10.12
CA PHE A 59 9.80 -18.20 -9.43
C PHE A 59 10.03 -18.45 -7.95
N GLU A 60 11.14 -17.95 -7.44
CA GLU A 60 11.37 -17.88 -6.00
C GLU A 60 10.48 -16.78 -5.38
N ASN A 61 10.30 -15.65 -6.07
CA ASN A 61 9.55 -14.51 -5.58
C ASN A 61 8.13 -14.49 -6.17
N VAL A 62 7.17 -14.99 -5.40
CA VAL A 62 5.74 -15.03 -5.76
C VAL A 62 4.94 -14.27 -4.72
N SER A 63 4.13 -13.32 -5.20
CA SER A 63 3.16 -12.57 -4.44
C SER A 63 1.75 -13.07 -4.71
N VAL A 64 0.93 -13.09 -3.68
CA VAL A 64 -0.52 -13.34 -3.77
C VAL A 64 -1.25 -12.11 -3.27
N ASP A 65 -2.18 -11.59 -4.05
CA ASP A 65 -3.01 -10.46 -3.68
C ASP A 65 -4.38 -10.99 -3.24
N LEU A 66 -4.83 -10.62 -2.04
CA LEU A 66 -6.07 -11.03 -1.40
C LEU A 66 -6.93 -9.81 -1.06
N MET A 67 -8.25 -9.98 -1.09
CA MET A 67 -9.21 -8.93 -0.75
C MET A 67 -10.06 -9.36 0.46
N CYS A 68 -10.25 -8.42 1.40
CA CYS A 68 -11.16 -8.56 2.53
C CYS A 68 -12.34 -7.57 2.43
N GLY A 69 -13.32 -7.71 3.32
CA GLY A 69 -14.47 -6.81 3.35
C GLY A 69 -15.46 -7.03 2.20
N ILE A 70 -15.41 -8.17 1.52
CA ILE A 70 -16.31 -8.48 0.41
C ILE A 70 -17.68 -8.86 1.00
N PRO A 71 -18.78 -8.27 0.53
CA PRO A 71 -20.11 -8.61 1.00
C PRO A 71 -20.38 -10.12 0.92
N GLY A 72 -20.73 -10.73 2.06
CA GLY A 72 -20.93 -12.18 2.17
C GLY A 72 -19.67 -13.01 2.47
N GLN A 73 -18.49 -12.41 2.46
CA GLN A 73 -17.26 -13.05 2.91
C GLN A 73 -17.28 -13.17 4.44
N SER A 74 -17.07 -14.37 4.98
CA SER A 74 -16.88 -14.55 6.42
C SER A 74 -15.42 -14.31 6.82
N GLU A 75 -15.20 -13.93 8.08
CA GLU A 75 -13.84 -13.80 8.65
C GLU A 75 -13.04 -15.10 8.47
N GLU A 76 -13.65 -16.26 8.69
CA GLU A 76 -12.97 -17.56 8.53
C GLU A 76 -12.62 -17.85 7.08
N SER A 77 -13.50 -17.59 6.10
CA SER A 77 -13.19 -17.75 4.67
C SER A 77 -12.02 -16.88 4.23
N PHE A 78 -11.94 -15.64 4.74
CA PHE A 78 -10.79 -14.78 4.47
C PHE A 78 -9.52 -15.29 5.16
N ALA A 79 -9.59 -15.65 6.44
CA ALA A 79 -8.47 -16.20 7.20
C ALA A 79 -7.93 -17.51 6.57
N GLU A 80 -8.81 -18.38 6.08
CA GLU A 80 -8.42 -19.58 5.32
C GLU A 80 -7.70 -19.21 4.03
N SER A 81 -8.15 -18.18 3.29
CA SER A 81 -7.48 -17.70 2.09
C SER A 81 -6.06 -17.19 2.39
N VAL A 82 -5.86 -16.48 3.51
CA VAL A 82 -4.53 -16.04 3.94
C VAL A 82 -3.62 -17.23 4.29
N ARG A 83 -4.13 -18.19 5.07
CA ARG A 83 -3.38 -19.42 5.43
C ARG A 83 -3.01 -20.23 4.18
N GLU A 84 -3.91 -20.30 3.22
CA GLU A 84 -3.68 -21.03 1.96
C GLU A 84 -2.61 -20.36 1.10
N ALA A 85 -2.59 -19.03 0.98
CA ALA A 85 -1.51 -18.31 0.29
C ALA A 85 -0.14 -18.65 0.89
N VAL A 86 -0.04 -18.69 2.23
CA VAL A 86 1.17 -19.09 2.95
C VAL A 86 1.53 -20.57 2.65
N ALA A 87 0.57 -21.49 2.73
CA ALA A 87 0.76 -22.91 2.51
C ALA A 87 1.19 -23.23 1.06
N LEU A 88 0.72 -22.46 0.07
CA LEU A 88 1.13 -22.54 -1.32
C LEU A 88 2.54 -22.00 -1.57
N GLY A 89 3.18 -21.41 -0.55
CA GLY A 89 4.56 -20.96 -0.59
C GLY A 89 4.76 -19.53 -1.11
N ALA A 90 3.75 -18.67 -1.03
CA ALA A 90 3.93 -17.24 -1.27
C ALA A 90 5.04 -16.68 -0.36
N ASN A 91 5.81 -15.72 -0.88
CA ASN A 91 6.83 -14.99 -0.11
C ASN A 91 6.39 -13.56 0.20
N HIS A 92 5.30 -13.16 -0.41
CA HIS A 92 4.70 -11.85 -0.29
C HIS A 92 3.18 -11.99 -0.40
N VAL A 93 2.45 -11.30 0.46
CA VAL A 93 0.98 -11.25 0.41
C VAL A 93 0.56 -9.79 0.51
N SER A 94 -0.29 -9.35 -0.41
CA SER A 94 -0.96 -8.05 -0.31
C SER A 94 -2.39 -8.27 0.15
N VAL A 95 -2.85 -7.48 1.10
CA VAL A 95 -4.21 -7.53 1.65
C VAL A 95 -4.86 -6.17 1.41
N TYR A 96 -5.94 -6.17 0.66
CA TYR A 96 -6.68 -4.96 0.31
C TYR A 96 -8.13 -5.06 0.80
N PRO A 97 -8.65 -4.06 1.52
CA PRO A 97 -10.08 -3.95 1.73
C PRO A 97 -10.79 -3.65 0.40
N LEU A 98 -12.03 -4.11 0.25
CA LEU A 98 -12.83 -3.81 -0.92
C LEU A 98 -13.23 -2.33 -0.90
N THR A 99 -12.76 -1.57 -1.87
CA THR A 99 -13.18 -0.18 -2.08
C THR A 99 -14.24 -0.12 -3.19
N ILE A 100 -15.37 0.49 -2.91
CA ILE A 100 -16.44 0.67 -3.88
C ILE A 100 -16.17 1.95 -4.68
N GLU A 101 -15.76 1.78 -5.92
CA GLU A 101 -15.57 2.91 -6.83
C GLU A 101 -16.89 3.34 -7.48
N PRO A 102 -17.14 4.65 -7.63
CA PRO A 102 -18.35 5.15 -8.29
C PRO A 102 -18.52 4.59 -9.72
N HIS A 103 -19.76 4.36 -10.08
CA HIS A 103 -20.13 3.86 -11.43
C HIS A 103 -19.67 2.43 -11.75
N THR A 104 -19.31 1.65 -10.74
CA THR A 104 -19.02 0.21 -10.88
C THR A 104 -20.30 -0.63 -10.74
N PRO A 105 -20.29 -1.92 -11.16
CA PRO A 105 -21.39 -2.82 -10.87
C PRO A 105 -21.71 -2.97 -9.38
N PHE A 106 -20.69 -2.90 -8.50
CA PHE A 106 -20.88 -2.92 -7.05
C PHE A 106 -21.62 -1.69 -6.56
N ASP A 107 -21.17 -0.49 -6.94
CA ASP A 107 -21.84 0.78 -6.65
C ASP A 107 -23.32 0.73 -7.06
N ALA A 108 -23.58 0.28 -8.29
CA ALA A 108 -24.94 0.13 -8.80
C ALA A 108 -25.79 -0.89 -8.01
N ALA A 109 -25.22 -1.99 -7.56
CA ALA A 109 -25.90 -3.01 -6.75
C ALA A 109 -26.26 -2.48 -5.36
N ILE A 110 -25.33 -1.75 -4.71
CA ILE A 110 -25.55 -1.08 -3.42
C ILE A 110 -26.64 -0.02 -3.55
N MET A 111 -26.57 0.83 -4.56
CA MET A 111 -27.58 1.87 -4.82
C MET A 111 -28.98 1.30 -5.05
N ARG A 112 -29.12 0.06 -5.57
CA ARG A 112 -30.39 -0.63 -5.73
C ARG A 112 -30.82 -1.42 -4.48
N GLY A 113 -30.01 -1.46 -3.43
CA GLY A 113 -30.27 -2.26 -2.24
C GLY A 113 -30.16 -3.77 -2.45
N GLU A 114 -29.49 -4.20 -3.52
CA GLU A 114 -29.21 -5.62 -3.85
C GLU A 114 -28.01 -6.17 -3.10
N MET A 115 -27.15 -5.27 -2.60
CA MET A 115 -25.93 -5.57 -1.86
C MET A 115 -25.79 -4.58 -0.71
N LEU A 116 -25.25 -5.02 0.42
CA LEU A 116 -24.87 -4.15 1.55
C LEU A 116 -23.54 -3.46 1.24
N GLU A 117 -23.34 -2.29 1.83
CA GLU A 117 -22.03 -1.67 1.88
C GLU A 117 -21.05 -2.54 2.68
N PRO A 118 -19.74 -2.50 2.37
CA PRO A 118 -18.73 -3.11 3.23
C PRO A 118 -18.84 -2.61 4.67
N ASP A 119 -18.61 -3.50 5.64
CA ASP A 119 -18.62 -3.18 7.06
C ASP A 119 -17.20 -2.88 7.52
N GLU A 120 -16.93 -1.62 7.88
CA GLU A 120 -15.61 -1.14 8.27
C GLU A 120 -15.04 -1.89 9.50
N ASP A 121 -15.87 -2.27 10.47
CA ASP A 121 -15.44 -3.04 11.64
C ASP A 121 -15.04 -4.47 11.24
N ALA A 122 -15.80 -5.08 10.33
CA ALA A 122 -15.47 -6.41 9.79
C ALA A 122 -14.19 -6.36 8.91
N GLU A 123 -14.00 -5.29 8.14
CA GLU A 123 -12.76 -5.07 7.38
C GLU A 123 -11.56 -4.95 8.31
N ALA A 124 -11.67 -4.14 9.37
CA ALA A 124 -10.61 -3.96 10.35
C ALA A 124 -10.26 -5.29 11.03
N ALA A 125 -11.25 -6.05 11.49
CA ALA A 125 -11.04 -7.35 12.11
C ALA A 125 -10.35 -8.34 11.14
N ALA A 126 -10.76 -8.37 9.87
CA ALA A 126 -10.14 -9.20 8.85
C ALA A 126 -8.67 -8.80 8.60
N MET A 127 -8.36 -7.51 8.57
CA MET A 127 -6.98 -7.02 8.40
C MET A 127 -6.10 -7.36 9.61
N GLU A 128 -6.62 -7.27 10.83
CA GLU A 128 -5.91 -7.66 12.06
C GLU A 128 -5.64 -9.17 12.08
N GLU A 129 -6.62 -9.99 11.72
CA GLU A 129 -6.44 -11.45 11.64
C GLU A 129 -5.44 -11.83 10.54
N ALA A 130 -5.47 -11.18 9.37
CA ALA A 130 -4.47 -11.38 8.34
C ALA A 130 -3.06 -11.06 8.84
N GLN A 131 -2.89 -9.93 9.54
CA GLN A 131 -1.61 -9.56 10.14
C GLN A 131 -1.12 -10.66 11.07
N ARG A 132 -1.95 -11.11 12.00
CA ARG A 132 -1.60 -12.15 12.97
C ARG A 132 -1.17 -13.44 12.28
N ILE A 133 -1.93 -13.93 11.29
CA ILE A 133 -1.62 -15.15 10.54
C ILE A 133 -0.28 -15.01 9.80
N LEU A 134 -0.05 -13.88 9.15
CA LEU A 134 1.15 -13.64 8.34
C LEU A 134 2.39 -13.47 9.23
N GLU A 135 2.29 -12.77 10.35
CA GLU A 135 3.39 -12.61 11.32
C GLU A 135 3.76 -13.95 11.96
N ASP A 136 2.79 -14.77 12.37
CA ASP A 136 3.01 -16.13 12.86
C ASP A 136 3.70 -17.03 11.82
N ALA A 137 3.47 -16.77 10.53
CA ALA A 137 4.11 -17.46 9.43
C ALA A 137 5.49 -16.88 9.02
N GLY A 138 5.98 -15.84 9.74
CA GLY A 138 7.29 -15.22 9.51
C GLY A 138 7.32 -14.18 8.40
N PHE A 139 6.18 -13.60 8.07
CA PHE A 139 6.10 -12.39 7.28
C PHE A 139 6.14 -11.16 8.21
N HIS A 140 6.43 -10.00 7.66
CA HIS A 140 6.32 -8.73 8.36
C HIS A 140 5.61 -7.73 7.43
N ARG A 141 4.77 -6.88 8.00
CA ARG A 141 4.23 -5.73 7.27
C ARG A 141 5.38 -4.78 6.97
N TYR A 142 5.57 -4.37 5.73
CA TYR A 142 6.59 -3.41 5.36
C TYR A 142 6.01 -2.12 4.75
N GLU A 143 4.76 -2.17 4.27
CA GLU A 143 3.98 -1.02 3.79
C GLU A 143 2.48 -1.26 3.99
N VAL A 144 1.66 -0.27 3.64
CA VAL A 144 0.23 -0.15 4.00
C VAL A 144 -0.60 -1.41 3.73
N ALA A 145 -0.38 -2.07 2.61
CA ALA A 145 -1.18 -3.22 2.18
C ALA A 145 -0.41 -4.54 2.15
N SER A 146 0.92 -4.51 2.32
CA SER A 146 1.72 -5.68 1.95
C SER A 146 2.61 -6.21 3.06
N TYR A 147 2.64 -7.53 3.12
CA TYR A 147 3.45 -8.34 4.01
C TYR A 147 4.45 -9.17 3.20
N ALA A 148 5.68 -9.30 3.68
CA ALA A 148 6.71 -10.06 3.01
C ALA A 148 7.55 -10.86 3.98
N ARG A 149 8.12 -11.98 3.54
CA ARG A 149 9.27 -12.58 4.20
C ARG A 149 10.49 -11.68 4.02
N PRO A 150 11.45 -11.66 4.96
CA PRO A 150 12.65 -10.84 4.84
C PRO A 150 13.35 -11.01 3.48
N GLY A 151 13.55 -9.90 2.76
CA GLY A 151 14.20 -9.87 1.45
C GLY A 151 13.26 -10.05 0.24
N PHE A 152 11.95 -10.22 0.47
CA PHE A 152 10.95 -10.35 -0.59
C PHE A 152 10.02 -9.13 -0.72
N GLU A 153 10.35 -8.03 -0.04
CA GLU A 153 9.60 -6.78 -0.15
C GLU A 153 9.58 -6.28 -1.61
N SER A 154 8.45 -5.76 -2.07
CA SER A 154 8.32 -5.22 -3.42
C SER A 154 9.16 -3.96 -3.59
N ARG A 155 10.22 -4.04 -4.39
CA ARG A 155 11.05 -2.88 -4.73
C ARG A 155 10.27 -1.82 -5.48
N HIS A 156 9.25 -2.23 -6.25
CA HIS A 156 8.37 -1.33 -6.99
C HIS A 156 7.52 -0.51 -6.02
N ASN A 157 6.76 -1.18 -5.11
CA ASN A 157 5.94 -0.50 -4.10
C ASN A 157 6.80 0.44 -3.23
N THR A 158 7.94 -0.07 -2.75
CA THR A 158 8.89 0.74 -1.97
C THR A 158 9.38 1.98 -2.73
N ALA A 159 9.55 1.89 -4.05
CA ALA A 159 9.96 3.04 -4.86
C ALA A 159 8.87 4.11 -4.90
N TYR A 160 7.59 3.73 -5.02
CA TYR A 160 6.46 4.66 -4.92
C TYR A 160 6.40 5.34 -3.55
N TRP A 161 6.40 4.56 -2.46
CA TRP A 161 6.32 5.09 -1.09
C TRP A 161 7.55 5.90 -0.64
N THR A 162 8.63 5.85 -1.40
CA THR A 162 9.82 6.68 -1.18
C THR A 162 9.95 7.83 -2.15
N GLY A 163 8.89 8.15 -2.91
CA GLY A 163 8.82 9.30 -3.80
C GLY A 163 9.83 9.25 -4.96
N LYS A 164 10.26 8.06 -5.40
CA LYS A 164 11.22 7.94 -6.52
C LYS A 164 10.53 8.26 -7.84
N PRO A 165 11.17 9.06 -8.71
CA PRO A 165 10.69 9.27 -10.08
C PRO A 165 10.51 7.96 -10.83
N TYR A 166 9.52 7.92 -11.71
CA TYR A 166 9.23 6.74 -12.55
C TYR A 166 8.78 7.14 -13.95
N LEU A 167 9.06 6.27 -14.90
CA LEU A 167 8.62 6.38 -16.29
C LEU A 167 7.48 5.41 -16.53
N GLY A 168 6.32 5.95 -16.90
CA GLY A 168 5.17 5.18 -17.33
C GLY A 168 5.30 4.79 -18.80
N LEU A 169 5.10 3.51 -19.09
CA LEU A 169 5.13 2.97 -20.46
C LEU A 169 3.80 2.28 -20.76
N GLY A 170 3.20 2.62 -21.87
CA GLY A 170 1.93 2.06 -22.31
C GLY A 170 0.75 3.04 -22.12
N ARG A 171 -0.42 2.61 -22.58
CA ARG A 171 -1.65 3.41 -22.52
C ARG A 171 -2.04 3.68 -21.09
N SER A 172 -2.41 4.92 -20.80
CA SER A 172 -2.83 5.41 -19.48
C SER A 172 -1.77 5.31 -18.38
N ALA A 173 -0.52 4.98 -18.72
CA ALA A 173 0.57 4.97 -17.76
C ALA A 173 0.99 6.39 -17.38
N VAL A 174 1.24 6.60 -16.10
CA VAL A 174 1.67 7.89 -15.56
C VAL A 174 3.19 7.91 -15.46
N THR A 175 3.80 9.00 -15.89
CA THR A 175 5.21 9.30 -15.62
C THR A 175 5.30 10.37 -14.55
N MET A 176 6.13 10.14 -13.52
CA MET A 176 6.42 11.14 -12.50
C MET A 176 7.87 11.62 -12.60
N THR A 177 8.02 12.92 -12.69
CA THR A 177 9.30 13.61 -12.67
C THR A 177 9.35 14.60 -11.51
N GLN A 178 10.54 14.87 -10.98
CA GLN A 178 10.69 15.86 -9.91
C GLN A 178 12.07 16.52 -9.91
N ASN A 179 12.12 17.72 -9.34
CA ASN A 179 13.31 18.44 -8.96
C ASN A 179 13.13 19.02 -7.55
N ALA A 180 13.98 19.98 -7.12
CA ALA A 180 13.89 20.58 -5.79
C ALA A 180 12.63 21.44 -5.57
N GLU A 181 11.99 21.91 -6.64
CA GLU A 181 10.91 22.91 -6.58
C GLU A 181 9.55 22.36 -6.99
N ARG A 182 9.54 21.23 -7.74
CA ARG A 182 8.34 20.77 -8.41
C ARG A 182 8.34 19.26 -8.62
N ARG A 183 7.20 18.62 -8.39
CA ARG A 183 6.87 17.22 -8.76
C ARG A 183 5.72 17.26 -9.75
N MET A 184 5.85 16.58 -10.87
CA MET A 184 4.87 16.60 -11.93
C MET A 184 4.53 15.18 -12.37
N ARG A 185 3.23 14.88 -12.52
CA ARG A 185 2.73 13.63 -13.09
C ARG A 185 2.09 13.91 -14.43
N VAL A 186 2.46 13.12 -15.43
CA VAL A 186 1.97 13.24 -16.80
C VAL A 186 1.38 11.89 -17.23
N GLN A 187 0.15 11.92 -17.76
CA GLN A 187 -0.55 10.78 -18.32
C GLN A 187 -1.01 11.12 -19.74
N ASP A 188 -0.74 10.28 -20.72
CA ASP A 188 -1.11 10.50 -22.14
C ASP A 188 -0.75 11.91 -22.67
N GLY A 189 0.39 12.44 -22.20
CA GLY A 189 0.88 13.76 -22.60
C GLY A 189 0.23 14.96 -21.87
N GLN A 190 -0.69 14.71 -20.96
CA GLN A 190 -1.34 15.75 -20.15
C GLN A 190 -0.80 15.76 -18.72
N VAL A 191 -0.61 16.95 -18.17
CA VAL A 191 -0.27 17.10 -16.74
C VAL A 191 -1.53 16.78 -15.94
N VAL A 192 -1.46 15.71 -15.12
CA VAL A 192 -2.55 15.29 -14.24
C VAL A 192 -2.31 15.68 -12.79
N ASP A 193 -1.06 16.02 -12.47
CA ASP A 193 -0.68 16.48 -11.14
C ASP A 193 0.58 17.36 -11.20
N ASP A 194 0.62 18.42 -10.38
CA ASP A 194 1.67 19.43 -10.41
C ASP A 194 1.85 20.06 -9.04
N LEU A 195 2.77 19.50 -8.28
CA LEU A 195 3.03 19.87 -6.89
C LEU A 195 4.21 20.84 -6.79
N ASN A 196 4.02 21.93 -6.05
CA ASN A 196 5.11 22.81 -5.63
C ASN A 196 5.95 22.19 -4.49
N ALA A 197 7.02 22.85 -4.08
CA ALA A 197 7.93 22.32 -3.05
C ALA A 197 7.25 22.01 -1.71
N ARG A 198 6.27 22.83 -1.29
CA ARG A 198 5.54 22.60 -0.02
C ARG A 198 4.64 21.38 -0.12
N GLN A 199 3.88 21.26 -1.20
CA GLN A 199 3.03 20.10 -1.47
C GLN A 199 3.84 18.82 -1.63
N MET A 200 5.01 18.89 -2.29
CA MET A 200 5.95 17.75 -2.35
C MET A 200 6.41 17.30 -0.96
N ALA A 201 6.73 18.26 -0.08
CA ALA A 201 7.19 17.94 1.27
C ALA A 201 6.08 17.27 2.10
N ALA A 202 4.83 17.73 1.98
CA ALA A 202 3.66 17.12 2.61
C ALA A 202 3.41 15.71 2.05
N GLU A 203 3.44 15.55 0.72
CA GLU A 203 3.29 14.23 0.07
C GLU A 203 4.41 13.26 0.48
N ASP A 204 5.65 13.71 0.61
CA ASP A 204 6.77 12.86 1.04
C ASP A 204 6.59 12.34 2.48
N LEU A 205 6.00 13.15 3.38
CA LEU A 205 5.63 12.70 4.72
C LEU A 205 4.52 11.64 4.66
N MET A 206 3.45 11.92 3.91
CA MET A 206 2.34 10.99 3.72
C MET A 206 2.80 9.67 3.12
N LEU A 207 3.59 9.69 2.03
CA LEU A 207 4.15 8.50 1.40
C LEU A 207 5.05 7.72 2.35
N GLY A 208 5.88 8.42 3.14
CA GLY A 208 6.74 7.81 4.14
C GLY A 208 5.96 7.10 5.25
N MET A 209 4.81 7.66 5.65
CA MET A 209 3.92 7.04 6.64
C MET A 209 3.12 5.85 6.09
N ARG A 210 3.14 5.59 4.79
CA ARG A 210 2.67 4.31 4.20
C ARG A 210 3.66 3.17 4.35
N MET A 211 4.85 3.42 4.88
CA MET A 211 5.86 2.40 5.16
C MET A 211 5.88 2.09 6.65
N ALA A 212 6.05 0.82 7.02
CA ALA A 212 6.16 0.41 8.43
C ALA A 212 7.34 1.08 9.17
N ARG A 213 8.40 1.43 8.43
CA ARG A 213 9.51 2.20 9.00
C ARG A 213 9.15 3.68 9.27
N GLY A 214 8.04 4.19 8.71
CA GLY A 214 7.60 5.57 8.83
C GLY A 214 8.63 6.59 8.34
N VAL A 215 8.63 7.81 8.92
CA VAL A 215 9.54 8.91 8.60
C VAL A 215 10.50 9.18 9.74
N SER A 216 11.73 9.60 9.42
CA SER A 216 12.74 9.99 10.42
C SER A 216 12.55 11.44 10.83
N ASP A 217 13.03 11.80 12.03
CA ASP A 217 13.09 13.19 12.52
C ASP A 217 13.74 14.13 11.49
N LYS A 218 14.76 13.64 10.80
CA LYS A 218 15.41 14.40 9.73
C LYS A 218 14.49 14.70 8.55
N GLN A 219 13.58 13.77 8.18
CA GLN A 219 12.60 14.00 7.12
C GLN A 219 11.54 14.98 7.59
N VAL A 220 11.04 14.82 8.82
CA VAL A 220 10.09 15.75 9.44
C VAL A 220 10.68 17.16 9.53
N ALA A 221 11.90 17.31 10.02
CA ALA A 221 12.57 18.61 10.10
C ALA A 221 12.77 19.29 8.72
N ARG A 222 13.07 18.49 7.68
CA ARG A 222 13.18 19.03 6.31
C ARG A 222 11.83 19.50 5.79
N ALA A 223 10.77 18.73 6.01
CA ALA A 223 9.42 19.11 5.60
C ALA A 223 8.97 20.38 6.33
N ALA A 224 9.20 20.48 7.64
CA ALA A 224 8.91 21.66 8.43
C ALA A 224 9.66 22.90 7.91
N ALA A 225 10.93 22.76 7.55
CA ALA A 225 11.69 23.86 6.97
C ALA A 225 11.08 24.42 5.67
N VAL A 226 10.52 23.53 4.84
CA VAL A 226 9.89 23.91 3.57
C VAL A 226 8.45 24.40 3.76
N ILE A 227 7.66 23.71 4.58
CA ILE A 227 6.23 24.00 4.79
C ILE A 227 6.04 25.20 5.71
N ASP A 228 6.73 25.28 6.83
CA ASP A 228 6.60 26.33 7.83
C ASP A 228 7.49 27.56 7.56
N GLY A 229 8.39 27.46 6.55
CA GLY A 229 9.28 28.57 6.19
C GLY A 229 10.35 28.88 7.23
N THR A 230 10.72 27.91 8.06
CA THR A 230 11.79 28.08 9.06
C THR A 230 13.15 28.11 8.34
N GLU A 231 13.85 29.26 8.36
CA GLU A 231 15.15 29.40 7.72
C GLU A 231 16.16 28.38 8.27
N THR A 232 16.65 27.53 7.38
CA THR A 232 17.69 26.57 7.70
C THR A 232 19.07 27.24 7.53
N GLY A 233 19.57 27.83 8.61
CA GLY A 233 21.00 28.21 8.67
C GLY A 233 21.87 26.96 8.59
N GLY A 234 22.75 26.93 7.59
CA GLY A 234 23.57 25.83 7.11
C GLY A 234 24.08 24.77 8.08
N GLY A 235 23.96 23.53 7.64
CA GLY A 235 24.70 22.36 8.12
C GLY A 235 24.31 21.83 9.48
N THR A 236 24.34 20.54 9.70
CA THR A 236 24.25 19.69 10.92
C THR A 236 23.47 20.16 12.20
N ARG A 237 23.11 21.42 12.32
CA ARG A 237 22.25 22.00 13.35
C ARG A 237 20.76 21.96 13.03
N LEU A 238 20.38 21.50 11.86
CA LEU A 238 19.00 21.50 11.33
C LEU A 238 18.01 20.68 12.18
N ALA A 239 18.45 19.54 12.70
CA ALA A 239 17.56 18.65 13.44
C ALA A 239 17.20 19.19 14.84
N ALA A 240 18.14 19.86 15.52
CA ALA A 240 17.92 20.37 16.87
C ALA A 240 17.07 21.64 16.88
N ALA A 241 17.26 22.55 15.92
CA ALA A 241 16.57 23.84 15.88
C ALA A 241 15.07 23.73 15.51
N ALA A 242 14.70 22.73 14.68
CA ALA A 242 13.29 22.48 14.36
C ALA A 242 12.50 21.90 15.54
N PHE A 243 13.17 21.16 16.44
CA PHE A 243 12.60 20.65 17.69
C PHE A 243 12.56 21.69 18.82
N GLU A 244 13.32 22.78 18.72
CA GLU A 244 13.34 23.86 19.72
C GLU A 244 12.37 25.01 19.40
N SER A 245 11.78 25.05 18.19
CA SER A 245 10.74 26.04 17.85
C SER A 245 9.38 25.51 18.31
N GLU A 246 8.81 26.08 19.36
CA GLU A 246 7.42 25.85 19.74
C GLU A 246 6.51 26.12 18.53
N GLY A 247 5.86 25.05 17.98
CA GLY A 247 4.65 25.15 17.22
C GLY A 247 4.73 25.32 15.70
N GLY A 248 5.69 24.70 14.99
CA GLY A 248 5.56 24.53 13.54
C GLY A 248 4.39 23.60 13.18
N SER A 249 3.65 23.89 12.10
CA SER A 249 2.45 23.12 11.71
C SER A 249 2.73 21.64 11.49
N VAL A 250 3.91 21.31 11.00
CA VAL A 250 4.32 19.91 10.73
C VAL A 250 4.49 19.12 12.03
N LEU A 251 5.21 19.66 13.03
CA LEU A 251 5.40 18.97 14.31
C LEU A 251 4.09 18.87 15.09
N ALA A 252 3.29 19.94 15.11
CA ALA A 252 1.99 19.93 15.76
C ALA A 252 1.07 18.83 15.17
N ALA A 253 1.08 18.62 13.86
CA ALA A 253 0.32 17.53 13.22
C ALA A 253 0.80 16.15 13.67
N PHE A 254 2.11 15.92 13.80
CA PHE A 254 2.63 14.64 14.32
C PHE A 254 2.30 14.43 15.80
N ASP A 255 2.36 15.48 16.61
CA ASP A 255 1.97 15.41 18.01
C ASP A 255 0.47 15.12 18.16
N GLU A 256 -0.40 15.79 17.37
CA GLU A 256 -1.83 15.48 17.33
C GLU A 256 -2.12 14.04 16.90
N LEU A 257 -1.42 13.53 15.87
CA LEU A 257 -1.54 12.15 15.43
C LEU A 257 -1.08 11.15 16.50
N ALA A 258 -0.06 11.51 17.29
CA ALA A 258 0.39 10.71 18.42
C ALA A 258 -0.62 10.73 19.59
N ASP A 259 -1.20 11.90 19.89
CA ASP A 259 -2.26 12.02 20.90
C ASP A 259 -3.52 11.21 20.54
N LEU A 260 -3.81 11.08 19.23
CA LEU A 260 -4.86 10.19 18.71
C LEU A 260 -4.46 8.71 18.70
N GLY A 261 -3.20 8.38 19.01
CA GLY A 261 -2.69 7.01 18.99
C GLY A 261 -2.46 6.45 17.58
N LEU A 262 -2.48 7.29 16.54
CA LEU A 262 -2.29 6.85 15.15
C LEU A 262 -0.83 6.71 14.75
N VAL A 263 0.07 7.40 15.44
CA VAL A 263 1.52 7.29 15.23
C VAL A 263 2.24 7.16 16.57
N GLU A 264 3.41 6.57 16.53
CA GLU A 264 4.36 6.53 17.65
C GLU A 264 5.68 7.19 17.27
N HIS A 265 6.35 7.82 18.25
CA HIS A 265 7.69 8.34 18.07
C HIS A 265 8.69 7.53 18.89
N ALA A 266 9.56 6.80 18.20
CA ALA A 266 10.59 6.00 18.84
C ALA A 266 11.85 5.96 17.96
N ASP A 267 13.03 5.90 18.58
CA ASP A 267 14.34 5.76 17.91
C ASP A 267 14.58 6.81 16.81
N GLY A 268 14.13 8.05 17.00
CA GLY A 268 14.28 9.14 16.04
C GLY A 268 13.43 8.96 14.77
N ARG A 269 12.29 8.27 14.91
CA ARG A 269 11.33 8.02 13.83
C ARG A 269 9.89 8.07 14.31
N TRP A 270 9.04 8.54 13.42
CA TRP A 270 7.59 8.48 13.54
C TRP A 270 7.08 7.33 12.71
N ARG A 271 6.31 6.42 13.30
CA ARG A 271 5.77 5.22 12.65
C ARG A 271 4.27 5.14 12.84
N PRO A 272 3.51 4.61 11.88
CA PRO A 272 2.12 4.25 12.12
C PRO A 272 2.03 3.18 13.21
N THR A 273 1.03 3.30 14.08
CA THR A 273 0.59 2.22 14.97
C THR A 273 -0.36 1.28 14.23
N ASP A 274 -0.82 0.20 14.86
CA ASP A 274 -1.86 -0.65 14.26
C ASP A 274 -3.16 0.14 14.02
N ALA A 275 -3.56 1.01 14.96
CA ALA A 275 -4.67 1.94 14.75
C ALA A 275 -4.41 2.91 13.58
N GLY A 276 -3.17 3.40 13.44
CA GLY A 276 -2.78 4.28 12.33
C GLY A 276 -2.84 3.58 10.96
N TRP A 277 -2.62 2.28 10.90
CA TRP A 277 -2.81 1.50 9.67
C TRP A 277 -4.28 1.39 9.30
N LEU A 278 -5.15 1.11 10.26
CA LEU A 278 -6.59 0.98 10.04
C LEU A 278 -7.24 2.32 9.71
N CYS A 279 -6.83 3.40 10.39
CA CYS A 279 -7.30 4.76 10.15
C CYS A 279 -6.41 5.53 9.16
N GLY A 280 -5.85 4.86 8.18
CA GLY A 280 -4.89 5.44 7.23
C GLY A 280 -5.38 6.70 6.53
N ASN A 281 -6.66 6.79 6.16
CA ASN A 281 -7.23 7.96 5.51
C ASN A 281 -7.14 9.21 6.38
N GLU A 282 -7.39 9.11 7.68
CA GLU A 282 -7.23 10.22 8.63
C GLU A 282 -5.77 10.63 8.75
N LEU A 283 -4.87 9.66 8.96
CA LEU A 283 -3.44 9.91 9.07
C LEU A 283 -2.88 10.58 7.81
N TYR A 284 -3.18 10.03 6.63
CA TYR A 284 -2.64 10.53 5.36
C TYR A 284 -3.24 11.88 4.97
N GLY A 285 -4.54 12.08 5.22
CA GLY A 285 -5.24 13.33 4.97
C GLY A 285 -4.62 14.48 5.74
N ARG A 286 -4.42 14.32 7.06
CA ARG A 286 -3.78 15.36 7.90
C ARG A 286 -2.39 15.75 7.43
N LEU A 287 -1.61 14.80 6.92
CA LEU A 287 -0.28 15.11 6.40
C LEU A 287 -0.33 15.83 5.05
N LEU A 288 -1.29 15.51 4.18
CA LEU A 288 -1.49 16.22 2.91
C LEU A 288 -2.00 17.64 3.13
N ASP A 289 -2.87 17.85 4.12
CA ASP A 289 -3.46 19.15 4.47
C ASP A 289 -2.43 20.15 5.02
N LEU A 290 -1.19 19.72 5.30
CA LEU A 290 -0.09 20.61 5.68
C LEU A 290 0.29 21.60 4.56
N ALA A 291 -0.02 21.27 3.30
CA ALA A 291 0.24 22.12 2.14
C ALA A 291 -0.84 21.93 1.07
N PRO A 292 -2.05 22.48 1.28
CA PRO A 292 -3.18 22.34 0.36
C PRO A 292 -2.96 22.99 -1.02
#